data_08414de0e02cbdc90b44152bffe8c5ef
#
_entry.id   08414de0e02cbdc90b44152bffe8c5ef
#
_cell.length_a   1.000
_cell.length_b   1.000
_cell.length_c   1.000
_cell.angle_alpha   90.00
_cell.angle_beta   90.00
_cell.angle_gamma   90.00
#
_symmetry.space_group_name_H-M   'P 1'
#
loop_
_entity.id
_entity.type
_entity.pdbx_description
1 polymer ?
#
loop_
_entity_poly.entity_id
_entity_poly.type
_entity_poly.pdbx_seq_one_letter_code
_entity_poly.pdbx_strand_id
1 'polypeptide(L)'
;MNVGIDSLHFDIPQLYLPIETLAIHRNIEPDKLIKGLGLERMSFPDVHQDAVVFAANAVMKLIEKEKLNPKEIHRIYVGTESSVDGSKPIASYIIQLLEHKLGVGLFANCDVVDLTFACIGAVDALQNSVDFIRLNPDKKAIVVATDVAKYDLGSTGEYTQGSGAVALLITANPRVLNMGFEYGISTESVFDFFKPIRYIAKKDILSNDENIDWNGVAESEIGIYKEQPIFDGQYSNTCYVNRVKDAYQHYKKVSKQEGQILFENWLSIQMHLPYCFQGRRMFVEVFAMEKPDLLAQQIGEKMSEKLKALAKSPEYRQLVDEKLAPSEIASGKVGNIYTGSIFMGLLSTLSYHAEKKSEIIGQKIGFFAYGSGSKSKVFEATVAADWHKVIEGLELFKHLEQTHALDFETYEKLHKKELKVSVIQPDHEFAKDYIEKVNPVLLGARYYTYFGE
;
A
#
# COMPACT_ATOMS: atom_id res chain seq x y z
N MET A 1 -11.16 3.17 26.93
CA MET A 1 -10.76 1.86 26.36
C MET A 1 -9.90 2.16 25.14
N ASN A 2 -8.74 1.57 25.08
CA ASN A 2 -7.85 1.67 23.93
C ASN A 2 -8.32 0.70 22.83
N VAL A 3 -8.28 1.15 21.58
CA VAL A 3 -8.56 0.32 20.40
C VAL A 3 -7.50 0.61 19.35
N GLY A 4 -7.05 -0.40 18.64
CA GLY A 4 -6.06 -0.18 17.60
C GLY A 4 -5.46 -1.45 17.03
N ILE A 5 -4.23 -1.37 16.54
CA ILE A 5 -3.51 -2.45 15.88
C ILE A 5 -2.92 -3.37 16.95
N ASP A 6 -3.44 -4.59 17.05
CA ASP A 6 -2.95 -5.60 17.97
C ASP A 6 -1.80 -6.42 17.42
N SER A 7 -1.91 -6.79 16.15
CA SER A 7 -0.87 -7.51 15.42
C SER A 7 -0.96 -7.18 13.93
N LEU A 8 0.08 -7.57 13.20
CA LEU A 8 0.15 -7.35 11.75
C LEU A 8 1.04 -8.40 11.11
N HIS A 9 0.81 -8.64 9.83
CA HIS A 9 1.65 -9.49 9.00
C HIS A 9 1.63 -8.97 7.56
N PHE A 10 2.54 -9.48 6.74
CA PHE A 10 2.67 -9.06 5.35
C PHE A 10 2.87 -10.26 4.42
N ASP A 11 2.60 -10.02 3.14
CA ASP A 11 2.99 -10.91 2.06
C ASP A 11 3.50 -10.07 0.89
N ILE A 12 4.67 -10.40 0.36
CA ILE A 12 5.32 -9.72 -0.77
C ILE A 12 5.88 -10.75 -1.73
N PRO A 13 6.04 -10.42 -3.02
CA PRO A 13 6.68 -11.31 -3.98
C PRO A 13 8.07 -11.78 -3.53
N GLN A 14 8.39 -13.02 -3.85
CA GLN A 14 9.76 -13.53 -3.70
C GLN A 14 10.69 -13.01 -4.81
N LEU A 15 10.14 -12.39 -5.85
CA LEU A 15 10.87 -11.86 -7.02
C LEU A 15 11.00 -10.33 -6.94
N TYR A 16 12.15 -9.84 -7.37
CA TYR A 16 12.35 -8.38 -7.56
C TYR A 16 13.23 -8.08 -8.77
N LEU A 17 13.08 -6.89 -9.34
CA LEU A 17 14.04 -6.36 -10.31
C LEU A 17 14.93 -5.32 -9.62
N PRO A 18 16.30 -5.45 -9.70
CA PRO A 18 17.20 -4.41 -9.24
C PRO A 18 16.98 -3.12 -10.04
N ILE A 19 16.92 -1.98 -9.37
CA ILE A 19 16.69 -0.67 -10.04
C ILE A 19 17.85 -0.32 -10.98
N GLU A 20 19.09 -0.68 -10.65
CA GLU A 20 20.24 -0.49 -11.53
C GLU A 20 20.06 -1.23 -12.87
N THR A 21 19.57 -2.48 -12.81
CA THR A 21 19.26 -3.27 -14.02
C THR A 21 18.21 -2.58 -14.89
N LEU A 22 17.12 -2.12 -14.29
CA LEU A 22 16.09 -1.36 -15.01
C LEU A 22 16.65 -0.08 -15.62
N ALA A 23 17.39 0.71 -14.83
CA ALA A 23 17.95 1.99 -15.25
C ALA A 23 18.85 1.83 -16.49
N ILE A 24 19.75 0.85 -16.49
CA ILE A 24 20.63 0.54 -17.62
C ILE A 24 19.82 0.22 -18.89
N HIS A 25 18.83 -0.67 -18.80
CA HIS A 25 18.01 -1.08 -19.96
C HIS A 25 17.06 0.02 -20.45
N ARG A 26 16.72 0.99 -19.62
CA ARG A 26 15.90 2.17 -19.98
C ARG A 26 16.74 3.40 -20.32
N ASN A 27 18.07 3.29 -20.37
CA ASN A 27 18.98 4.42 -20.62
C ASN A 27 18.78 5.57 -19.61
N ILE A 28 18.53 5.24 -18.35
CA ILE A 28 18.41 6.19 -17.24
C ILE A 28 19.70 6.09 -16.42
N GLU A 29 20.25 7.25 -16.01
CA GLU A 29 21.37 7.26 -15.07
C GLU A 29 20.96 6.63 -13.73
N PRO A 30 21.58 5.52 -13.27
CA PRO A 30 21.14 4.80 -12.07
C PRO A 30 21.06 5.66 -10.82
N ASP A 31 22.01 6.57 -10.62
CA ASP A 31 22.05 7.47 -9.45
C ASP A 31 20.81 8.40 -9.35
N LYS A 32 20.17 8.71 -10.46
CA LYS A 32 18.91 9.47 -10.45
C LYS A 32 17.79 8.70 -9.74
N LEU A 33 17.76 7.39 -9.89
CA LEU A 33 16.76 6.53 -9.26
C LEU A 33 17.20 6.14 -7.84
N ILE A 34 18.43 5.70 -7.67
CA ILE A 34 18.96 5.20 -6.40
C ILE A 34 19.13 6.36 -5.39
N LYS A 35 19.97 7.34 -5.71
CA LYS A 35 20.25 8.48 -4.81
C LYS A 35 19.16 9.55 -4.88
N GLY A 36 18.54 9.70 -6.04
CA GLY A 36 17.50 10.70 -6.25
C GLY A 36 16.16 10.32 -5.68
N LEU A 37 15.69 9.08 -5.84
CA LEU A 37 14.36 8.61 -5.43
C LEU A 37 14.39 7.61 -4.27
N GLY A 38 15.57 7.11 -3.87
CA GLY A 38 15.73 6.14 -2.80
C GLY A 38 15.34 4.71 -3.21
N LEU A 39 15.34 4.41 -4.49
CA LEU A 39 14.93 3.09 -5.00
C LEU A 39 16.15 2.15 -5.04
N GLU A 40 16.01 0.97 -4.47
CA GLU A 40 17.03 -0.09 -4.54
C GLU A 40 16.59 -1.18 -5.51
N ARG A 41 15.34 -1.61 -5.37
CA ARG A 41 14.70 -2.66 -6.17
C ARG A 41 13.18 -2.49 -6.14
N MET A 42 12.48 -3.14 -7.04
CA MET A 42 11.01 -3.22 -7.03
C MET A 42 10.57 -4.67 -6.97
N SER A 43 9.71 -5.02 -6.01
CA SER A 43 9.10 -6.35 -5.94
C SER A 43 8.17 -6.56 -7.13
N PHE A 44 8.16 -7.76 -7.68
CA PHE A 44 7.35 -8.06 -8.86
C PHE A 44 6.62 -9.40 -8.72
N PRO A 45 5.30 -9.45 -9.02
CA PRO A 45 4.51 -10.67 -8.85
C PRO A 45 4.92 -11.74 -9.88
N ASP A 46 5.00 -12.98 -9.44
CA ASP A 46 5.14 -14.14 -10.31
C ASP A 46 3.78 -14.49 -10.97
N VAL A 47 3.77 -15.43 -11.91
CA VAL A 47 2.59 -15.84 -12.70
C VAL A 47 1.40 -16.25 -11.83
N HIS A 48 1.66 -16.93 -10.72
CA HIS A 48 0.63 -17.41 -9.79
C HIS A 48 0.15 -16.35 -8.78
N GLN A 49 0.73 -15.15 -8.77
CA GLN A 49 0.47 -14.11 -7.78
C GLN A 49 -0.39 -12.98 -8.34
N ASP A 50 -1.30 -12.47 -7.52
CA ASP A 50 -2.07 -11.24 -7.73
C ASP A 50 -2.51 -10.67 -6.37
N ALA A 51 -3.29 -9.59 -6.38
CA ALA A 51 -3.73 -8.91 -5.15
C ALA A 51 -4.54 -9.84 -4.22
N VAL A 52 -5.27 -10.81 -4.76
CA VAL A 52 -6.03 -11.80 -3.96
C VAL A 52 -5.06 -12.73 -3.22
N VAL A 53 -4.03 -13.22 -3.94
CA VAL A 53 -3.02 -14.14 -3.38
C VAL A 53 -2.27 -13.46 -2.23
N PHE A 54 -1.74 -12.25 -2.44
CA PHE A 54 -1.03 -11.51 -1.39
C PHE A 54 -1.93 -11.26 -0.18
N ALA A 55 -3.19 -10.84 -0.41
CA ALA A 55 -4.15 -10.61 0.66
C ALA A 55 -4.43 -11.87 1.48
N ALA A 56 -4.74 -12.99 0.82
CA ALA A 56 -5.05 -14.26 1.48
C ALA A 56 -3.85 -14.79 2.28
N ASN A 57 -2.64 -14.73 1.71
CA ASN A 57 -1.41 -15.15 2.38
C ASN A 57 -1.10 -14.27 3.61
N ALA A 58 -1.21 -12.94 3.49
CA ALA A 58 -1.00 -12.04 4.62
C ALA A 58 -1.98 -12.31 5.77
N VAL A 59 -3.27 -12.54 5.46
CA VAL A 59 -4.29 -12.89 6.46
C VAL A 59 -4.04 -14.26 7.06
N MET A 60 -3.68 -15.27 6.25
CA MET A 60 -3.39 -16.62 6.75
C MET A 60 -2.21 -16.60 7.72
N LYS A 61 -1.10 -15.96 7.34
CA LYS A 61 0.09 -15.79 8.19
C LYS A 61 -0.26 -15.08 9.52
N LEU A 62 -1.15 -14.07 9.48
CA LEU A 62 -1.62 -13.38 10.67
C LEU A 62 -2.46 -14.30 11.57
N ILE A 63 -3.38 -15.09 11.00
CA ILE A 63 -4.21 -16.06 11.73
C ILE A 63 -3.34 -17.13 12.40
N GLU A 64 -2.38 -17.69 11.69
CA GLU A 64 -1.47 -18.73 12.19
C GLU A 64 -0.57 -18.19 13.31
N LYS A 65 0.06 -17.03 13.07
CA LYS A 65 0.95 -16.39 14.06
C LYS A 65 0.24 -16.12 15.37
N GLU A 66 -0.95 -15.55 15.30
CA GLU A 66 -1.73 -15.16 16.48
C GLU A 66 -2.65 -16.29 16.98
N LYS A 67 -2.67 -17.44 16.32
CA LYS A 67 -3.55 -18.59 16.62
C LYS A 67 -5.00 -18.16 16.76
N LEU A 68 -5.45 -17.29 15.85
CA LEU A 68 -6.80 -16.73 15.92
C LEU A 68 -7.84 -17.82 15.66
N ASN A 69 -8.89 -17.82 16.49
CA ASN A 69 -10.09 -18.57 16.16
C ASN A 69 -10.84 -17.84 15.04
N PRO A 70 -11.03 -18.44 13.84
CA PRO A 70 -11.72 -17.80 12.73
C PRO A 70 -13.11 -17.27 13.08
N LYS A 71 -13.84 -17.94 13.96
CA LYS A 71 -15.19 -17.54 14.39
C LYS A 71 -15.22 -16.26 15.22
N GLU A 72 -14.08 -15.78 15.72
CA GLU A 72 -13.94 -14.51 16.45
C GLU A 72 -13.62 -13.34 15.52
N ILE A 73 -13.37 -13.59 14.24
CA ILE A 73 -13.12 -12.57 13.23
C ILE A 73 -14.48 -12.14 12.66
N HIS A 74 -14.89 -10.92 12.99
CA HIS A 74 -16.23 -10.41 12.63
C HIS A 74 -16.22 -9.51 11.40
N ARG A 75 -15.03 -9.00 11.02
CA ARG A 75 -14.83 -8.19 9.82
C ARG A 75 -13.50 -8.51 9.14
N ILE A 76 -13.52 -8.57 7.80
CA ILE A 76 -12.33 -8.48 6.95
C ILE A 76 -12.59 -7.40 5.91
N TYR A 77 -12.01 -6.22 6.11
CA TYR A 77 -12.15 -5.08 5.21
C TYR A 77 -10.86 -4.87 4.44
N VAL A 78 -10.97 -4.86 3.12
CA VAL A 78 -9.84 -4.73 2.19
C VAL A 78 -9.80 -3.32 1.62
N GLY A 79 -8.65 -2.65 1.70
CA GLY A 79 -8.37 -1.46 0.91
C GLY A 79 -7.53 -1.83 -0.29
N THR A 80 -7.99 -1.49 -1.49
CA THR A 80 -7.30 -1.82 -2.73
C THR A 80 -7.69 -0.90 -3.87
N GLU A 81 -6.79 -0.71 -4.81
CA GLU A 81 -7.06 -0.18 -6.15
C GLU A 81 -6.69 -1.19 -7.26
N SER A 82 -6.46 -2.45 -6.88
CA SER A 82 -6.11 -3.57 -7.76
C SER A 82 -7.19 -4.66 -7.77
N SER A 83 -8.47 -4.23 -7.82
CA SER A 83 -9.63 -5.13 -7.90
C SER A 83 -9.50 -6.08 -9.09
N VAL A 84 -9.91 -7.33 -8.91
CA VAL A 84 -9.89 -8.37 -9.94
C VAL A 84 -11.26 -8.62 -10.58
N ASP A 85 -12.30 -8.00 -10.01
CA ASP A 85 -13.70 -8.12 -10.44
C ASP A 85 -14.44 -6.82 -10.15
N GLY A 86 -15.41 -6.47 -10.97
CA GLY A 86 -16.19 -5.23 -10.79
C GLY A 86 -17.29 -5.32 -9.73
N SER A 87 -17.56 -6.50 -9.19
CA SER A 87 -18.66 -6.77 -8.27
C SER A 87 -18.26 -7.67 -7.10
N LYS A 88 -17.56 -8.78 -7.37
CA LYS A 88 -17.09 -9.70 -6.33
C LYS A 88 -15.82 -9.14 -5.68
N PRO A 89 -15.86 -8.75 -4.39
CA PRO A 89 -14.70 -8.13 -3.72
C PRO A 89 -13.58 -9.15 -3.45
N ILE A 90 -12.33 -8.67 -3.37
CA ILE A 90 -11.17 -9.46 -2.93
C ILE A 90 -11.44 -10.09 -1.55
N ALA A 91 -12.09 -9.37 -0.66
CA ALA A 91 -12.49 -9.88 0.66
C ALA A 91 -13.30 -11.18 0.58
N SER A 92 -14.17 -11.35 -0.44
CA SER A 92 -14.94 -12.59 -0.67
C SER A 92 -14.03 -13.74 -1.13
N TYR A 93 -12.99 -13.47 -1.93
CA TYR A 93 -12.01 -14.49 -2.30
C TYR A 93 -11.17 -14.91 -1.10
N ILE A 94 -10.78 -13.97 -0.23
CA ILE A 94 -10.06 -14.29 1.01
C ILE A 94 -10.86 -15.29 1.85
N ILE A 95 -12.16 -15.06 2.09
CA ILE A 95 -13.03 -15.99 2.83
C ILE A 95 -12.97 -17.39 2.20
N GLN A 96 -13.17 -17.49 0.90
CA GLN A 96 -13.16 -18.77 0.19
C GLN A 96 -11.83 -19.52 0.41
N LEU A 97 -10.71 -18.84 0.30
CA LEU A 97 -9.37 -19.42 0.44
C LEU A 97 -9.10 -19.86 1.89
N LEU A 98 -9.43 -19.02 2.86
CA LEU A 98 -9.29 -19.35 4.27
C LEU A 98 -10.16 -20.55 4.67
N GLU A 99 -11.42 -20.61 4.20
CA GLU A 99 -12.31 -21.74 4.48
C GLU A 99 -11.85 -23.02 3.82
N HIS A 100 -11.23 -22.95 2.63
CA HIS A 100 -10.63 -24.10 1.98
C HIS A 100 -9.52 -24.73 2.84
N LYS A 101 -8.68 -23.93 3.50
CA LYS A 101 -7.58 -24.40 4.34
C LYS A 101 -8.01 -24.71 5.78
N LEU A 102 -8.86 -23.91 6.37
CA LEU A 102 -9.20 -23.97 7.81
C LEU A 102 -10.50 -24.73 8.10
N GLY A 103 -11.43 -24.77 7.16
CA GLY A 103 -12.72 -25.45 7.26
C GLY A 103 -13.89 -24.58 6.78
N VAL A 104 -14.80 -25.20 6.05
CA VAL A 104 -15.98 -24.57 5.45
C VAL A 104 -16.92 -24.02 6.52
N GLY A 105 -17.43 -22.80 6.31
CA GLY A 105 -18.41 -22.14 7.15
C GLY A 105 -17.82 -21.44 8.40
N LEU A 106 -16.49 -21.44 8.58
CA LEU A 106 -15.86 -20.79 9.73
C LEU A 106 -16.01 -19.27 9.71
N PHE A 107 -16.17 -18.68 8.53
CA PHE A 107 -16.34 -17.24 8.34
C PHE A 107 -17.76 -16.85 7.90
N ALA A 108 -18.75 -17.74 8.02
CA ALA A 108 -20.13 -17.52 7.52
C ALA A 108 -20.79 -16.23 8.08
N ASN A 109 -20.38 -15.76 9.25
CA ASN A 109 -20.90 -14.54 9.90
C ASN A 109 -19.86 -13.39 9.91
N CYS A 110 -18.81 -13.48 9.10
CA CYS A 110 -17.82 -12.42 8.94
C CYS A 110 -18.31 -11.41 7.90
N ASP A 111 -18.39 -10.13 8.28
CA ASP A 111 -18.73 -9.03 7.37
C ASP A 111 -17.50 -8.67 6.51
N VAL A 112 -17.66 -8.64 5.18
CA VAL A 112 -16.55 -8.44 4.25
C VAL A 112 -16.86 -7.41 3.17
N VAL A 113 -15.90 -6.52 2.88
CA VAL A 113 -16.03 -5.49 1.85
C VAL A 113 -14.66 -5.03 1.34
N ASP A 114 -14.61 -4.62 0.07
CA ASP A 114 -13.50 -3.85 -0.46
C ASP A 114 -13.83 -2.35 -0.43
N LEU A 115 -12.85 -1.54 -0.03
CA LEU A 115 -12.92 -0.09 0.02
C LEU A 115 -11.90 0.49 -0.98
N THR A 116 -12.40 1.25 -1.94
CA THR A 116 -11.58 1.87 -2.98
C THR A 116 -11.64 3.39 -2.87
N PHE A 117 -10.51 4.00 -2.61
CA PHE A 117 -10.20 5.41 -2.84
C PHE A 117 -8.70 5.51 -3.12
N ALA A 118 -8.27 5.06 -4.30
CA ALA A 118 -6.86 4.98 -4.66
C ALA A 118 -6.01 4.46 -3.46
N CYS A 119 -4.84 5.04 -3.20
CA CYS A 119 -3.90 4.56 -2.20
C CYS A 119 -4.33 4.75 -0.72
N ILE A 120 -5.49 5.36 -0.43
CA ILE A 120 -5.95 5.60 0.96
C ILE A 120 -7.04 4.62 1.43
N GLY A 121 -7.56 3.75 0.54
CA GLY A 121 -8.67 2.86 0.85
C GLY A 121 -8.46 2.00 2.10
N ALA A 122 -7.25 1.52 2.35
CA ALA A 122 -6.96 0.73 3.54
C ALA A 122 -6.93 1.56 4.84
N VAL A 123 -6.63 2.86 4.78
CA VAL A 123 -6.75 3.75 5.95
C VAL A 123 -8.24 4.04 6.25
N ASP A 124 -9.08 4.10 5.23
CA ASP A 124 -10.53 4.16 5.43
C ASP A 124 -11.05 2.86 6.07
N ALA A 125 -10.57 1.71 5.61
CA ALA A 125 -10.87 0.40 6.23
C ALA A 125 -10.41 0.33 7.69
N LEU A 126 -9.22 0.85 7.99
CA LEU A 126 -8.68 0.93 9.36
C LEU A 126 -9.58 1.77 10.27
N GLN A 127 -9.94 2.99 9.85
CA GLN A 127 -10.81 3.84 10.64
C GLN A 127 -12.17 3.18 10.91
N ASN A 128 -12.81 2.63 9.87
CA ASN A 128 -14.09 1.93 10.00
C ASN A 128 -14.00 0.72 10.94
N SER A 129 -12.88 -0.01 10.93
CA SER A 129 -12.67 -1.17 11.80
C SER A 129 -12.39 -0.75 13.24
N VAL A 130 -11.62 0.31 13.46
CA VAL A 130 -11.37 0.89 14.80
C VAL A 130 -12.68 1.38 15.42
N ASP A 131 -13.53 2.09 14.67
CA ASP A 131 -14.82 2.58 15.14
C ASP A 131 -15.78 1.43 15.46
N PHE A 132 -15.76 0.36 14.65
CA PHE A 132 -16.52 -0.85 14.93
C PHE A 132 -16.09 -1.52 16.26
N ILE A 133 -14.79 -1.68 16.49
CA ILE A 133 -14.27 -2.30 17.72
C ILE A 133 -14.53 -1.41 18.94
N ARG A 134 -14.51 -0.08 18.80
CA ARG A 134 -14.90 0.85 19.87
C ARG A 134 -16.32 0.60 20.39
N LEU A 135 -17.22 0.22 19.48
CA LEU A 135 -18.62 -0.11 19.81
C LEU A 135 -18.81 -1.59 20.17
N ASN A 136 -17.87 -2.47 19.84
CA ASN A 136 -17.96 -3.92 20.04
C ASN A 136 -16.61 -4.46 20.51
N PRO A 137 -16.20 -4.19 21.77
CA PRO A 137 -14.84 -4.44 22.24
C PRO A 137 -14.46 -5.91 22.42
N ASP A 138 -15.44 -6.80 22.40
CA ASP A 138 -15.28 -8.26 22.43
C ASP A 138 -15.01 -8.86 21.05
N LYS A 139 -15.14 -8.07 19.98
CA LYS A 139 -14.97 -8.51 18.61
C LYS A 139 -13.57 -8.25 18.08
N LYS A 140 -13.26 -8.90 16.95
CA LYS A 140 -12.01 -8.69 16.21
C LYS A 140 -12.31 -8.32 14.75
N ALA A 141 -11.50 -7.44 14.19
CA ALA A 141 -11.54 -7.10 12.77
C ALA A 141 -10.14 -7.25 12.15
N ILE A 142 -10.09 -7.63 10.88
CA ILE A 142 -8.87 -7.62 10.07
C ILE A 142 -9.02 -6.56 8.99
N VAL A 143 -8.01 -5.72 8.86
CA VAL A 143 -7.87 -4.77 7.75
C VAL A 143 -6.76 -5.28 6.86
N VAL A 144 -7.01 -5.34 5.56
CA VAL A 144 -6.03 -5.78 4.57
C VAL A 144 -5.79 -4.65 3.58
N ALA A 145 -4.54 -4.29 3.39
CA ALA A 145 -4.10 -3.44 2.29
C ALA A 145 -3.40 -4.34 1.27
N THR A 146 -3.90 -4.41 0.03
CA THR A 146 -3.32 -5.30 -0.99
C THR A 146 -3.36 -4.65 -2.36
N ASP A 147 -2.22 -4.63 -3.05
CA ASP A 147 -2.13 -4.05 -4.39
C ASP A 147 -1.00 -4.64 -5.23
N VAL A 148 -1.17 -4.48 -6.55
CA VAL A 148 -0.14 -4.68 -7.58
C VAL A 148 -0.02 -3.37 -8.34
N ALA A 149 1.01 -2.58 -8.05
CA ALA A 149 1.27 -1.35 -8.76
C ALA A 149 1.93 -1.67 -10.12
N LYS A 150 1.21 -1.42 -11.19
CA LYS A 150 1.66 -1.69 -12.55
C LYS A 150 1.55 -0.44 -13.42
N TYR A 151 2.64 -0.11 -14.10
CA TYR A 151 2.74 1.00 -15.04
C TYR A 151 3.11 0.51 -16.44
N ASP A 152 2.99 1.34 -17.45
CA ASP A 152 3.44 1.00 -18.80
C ASP A 152 4.97 0.90 -18.85
N LEU A 153 5.49 -0.08 -19.57
CA LEU A 153 6.94 -0.24 -19.81
C LEU A 153 7.53 1.02 -20.46
N GLY A 154 8.66 1.46 -19.95
CA GLY A 154 9.33 2.69 -20.40
C GLY A 154 8.69 3.99 -19.89
N SER A 155 7.60 3.93 -19.11
CA SER A 155 6.99 5.13 -18.51
C SER A 155 7.77 5.61 -17.29
N THR A 156 7.51 6.86 -16.87
CA THR A 156 8.09 7.44 -15.64
C THR A 156 7.55 6.82 -14.36
N GLY A 157 6.53 5.97 -14.44
CA GLY A 157 6.02 5.19 -13.31
C GLY A 157 6.67 3.82 -13.17
N GLU A 158 7.28 3.27 -14.23
CA GLU A 158 7.77 1.90 -14.25
C GLU A 158 8.71 1.56 -13.09
N TYR A 159 9.65 2.45 -12.82
CA TYR A 159 10.64 2.23 -11.76
C TYR A 159 10.09 2.35 -10.33
N THR A 160 8.83 2.73 -10.17
CA THR A 160 8.18 2.83 -8.85
C THR A 160 7.31 1.62 -8.52
N GLN A 161 7.16 0.66 -9.43
CA GLN A 161 6.31 -0.53 -9.26
C GLN A 161 6.67 -1.32 -8.00
N GLY A 162 5.68 -1.99 -7.45
CA GLY A 162 5.79 -2.91 -6.34
C GLY A 162 4.50 -3.70 -6.16
N SER A 163 4.52 -4.71 -5.33
CA SER A 163 3.37 -5.57 -5.07
C SER A 163 3.42 -6.13 -3.67
N GLY A 164 2.27 -6.45 -3.12
CA GLY A 164 2.17 -7.11 -1.83
C GLY A 164 0.93 -6.72 -1.04
N ALA A 165 0.85 -7.25 0.17
CA ALA A 165 -0.22 -6.96 1.11
C ALA A 165 0.31 -6.80 2.54
N VAL A 166 -0.42 -6.01 3.34
CA VAL A 166 -0.27 -5.94 4.80
C VAL A 166 -1.63 -6.20 5.43
N ALA A 167 -1.70 -7.15 6.36
CA ALA A 167 -2.88 -7.47 7.15
C ALA A 167 -2.70 -6.96 8.59
N LEU A 168 -3.69 -6.28 9.14
CA LEU A 168 -3.70 -5.67 10.47
C LEU A 168 -4.84 -6.28 11.29
N LEU A 169 -4.54 -6.80 12.48
CA LEU A 169 -5.55 -7.22 13.45
C LEU A 169 -5.94 -6.02 14.31
N ILE A 170 -7.23 -5.72 14.36
CA ILE A 170 -7.79 -4.61 15.13
C ILE A 170 -8.60 -5.17 16.30
N THR A 171 -8.22 -4.76 17.52
CA THR A 171 -8.85 -5.20 18.77
C THR A 171 -8.96 -4.08 19.81
N ALA A 172 -9.72 -4.32 20.87
CA ALA A 172 -9.60 -3.58 22.11
C ALA A 172 -8.33 -4.00 22.87
N ASN A 173 -7.69 -3.03 23.54
CA ASN A 173 -6.43 -3.19 24.27
C ASN A 173 -5.30 -3.80 23.44
N PRO A 174 -4.97 -3.17 22.31
CA PRO A 174 -4.02 -3.68 21.33
C PRO A 174 -2.58 -3.71 21.88
N ARG A 175 -1.77 -4.62 21.33
CA ARG A 175 -0.36 -4.81 21.75
C ARG A 175 0.62 -3.91 21.00
N VAL A 176 0.27 -3.43 19.77
CA VAL A 176 1.22 -2.68 18.93
C VAL A 176 0.94 -1.18 18.95
N LEU A 177 -0.26 -0.74 18.55
CA LEU A 177 -0.60 0.68 18.48
C LEU A 177 -2.00 0.95 19.01
N ASN A 178 -2.11 1.94 19.89
CA ASN A 178 -3.37 2.54 20.31
C ASN A 178 -3.73 3.68 19.35
N MET A 179 -4.85 3.57 18.65
CA MET A 179 -5.29 4.57 17.67
C MET A 179 -5.94 5.77 18.35
N GLY A 180 -5.56 6.98 17.93
CA GLY A 180 -6.24 8.22 18.32
C GLY A 180 -7.70 8.27 17.87
N PHE A 181 -8.45 9.22 18.44
CA PHE A 181 -9.87 9.40 18.10
C PHE A 181 -10.08 10.34 16.91
N GLU A 182 -9.19 11.30 16.74
CA GLU A 182 -9.35 12.38 15.80
C GLU A 182 -8.65 12.08 14.45
N TYR A 183 -9.29 12.53 13.37
CA TYR A 183 -8.75 12.45 12.02
C TYR A 183 -8.89 13.83 11.36
N GLY A 184 -7.77 14.40 10.91
CA GLY A 184 -7.78 15.54 10.01
C GLY A 184 -8.02 15.05 8.58
N ILE A 185 -8.97 15.65 7.87
CA ILE A 185 -9.38 15.20 6.53
C ILE A 185 -9.35 16.38 5.57
N SER A 186 -8.86 16.15 4.36
CA SER A 186 -9.00 17.04 3.22
C SER A 186 -9.33 16.27 1.97
N THR A 187 -10.36 16.69 1.23
CA THR A 187 -10.83 16.01 0.03
C THR A 187 -11.11 17.03 -1.07
N GLU A 188 -10.70 16.73 -2.29
CA GLU A 188 -10.97 17.51 -3.50
C GLU A 188 -11.11 16.58 -4.70
N SER A 189 -12.10 16.81 -5.56
CA SER A 189 -12.28 16.00 -6.78
C SER A 189 -11.36 16.50 -7.89
N VAL A 190 -10.35 15.69 -8.23
CA VAL A 190 -9.35 16.00 -9.27
C VAL A 190 -9.00 14.75 -10.09
N PHE A 191 -8.41 14.96 -11.26
CA PHE A 191 -7.90 13.90 -12.14
C PHE A 191 -6.37 13.89 -12.14
N ASP A 192 -5.76 13.66 -10.97
CA ASP A 192 -4.30 13.62 -10.80
C ASP A 192 -3.71 12.24 -11.13
N PHE A 193 -4.43 11.17 -10.81
CA PHE A 193 -4.10 9.78 -11.10
C PHE A 193 -5.40 8.97 -11.08
N PHE A 194 -5.71 8.23 -12.15
CA PHE A 194 -6.95 7.48 -12.27
C PHE A 194 -6.83 6.33 -13.27
N LYS A 195 -7.70 5.31 -13.14
CA LYS A 195 -7.73 4.10 -13.97
C LYS A 195 -9.10 3.96 -14.64
N PRO A 196 -9.41 4.75 -15.69
CA PRO A 196 -10.72 4.73 -16.31
C PRO A 196 -10.93 3.45 -17.14
N ILE A 197 -12.19 3.04 -17.28
CA ILE A 197 -12.57 2.12 -18.35
C ILE A 197 -12.34 2.83 -19.66
N ARG A 198 -11.58 2.20 -20.57
CA ARG A 198 -11.31 2.72 -21.92
C ARG A 198 -12.21 1.99 -22.90
N TYR A 199 -12.70 2.69 -23.90
CA TYR A 199 -13.56 2.12 -24.93
C TYR A 199 -12.83 2.07 -26.26
N ILE A 200 -12.94 0.92 -26.94
CA ILE A 200 -12.38 0.69 -28.28
C ILE A 200 -13.53 0.25 -29.16
N ALA A 201 -13.70 0.91 -30.31
CA ALA A 201 -14.70 0.51 -31.27
C ALA A 201 -14.34 -0.85 -31.88
N LYS A 202 -15.32 -1.76 -31.98
CA LYS A 202 -15.11 -3.10 -32.58
C LYS A 202 -14.50 -3.03 -33.96
N LYS A 203 -14.94 -2.06 -34.81
CA LYS A 203 -14.40 -1.82 -36.12
C LYS A 203 -12.90 -1.49 -36.17
N ASP A 204 -12.34 -0.99 -35.06
CA ASP A 204 -10.91 -0.62 -35.00
C ASP A 204 -10.04 -1.83 -34.63
N ILE A 205 -10.66 -2.93 -34.20
CA ILE A 205 -9.97 -4.18 -33.82
C ILE A 205 -10.07 -5.21 -34.94
N LEU A 206 -11.15 -5.20 -35.70
CA LEU A 206 -11.44 -6.19 -36.74
C LEU A 206 -11.05 -5.70 -38.15
N SER A 207 -10.32 -6.53 -38.90
CA SER A 207 -10.38 -6.50 -40.35
C SER A 207 -11.77 -7.00 -40.78
N ASN A 208 -12.35 -6.40 -41.80
CA ASN A 208 -13.77 -6.49 -42.22
C ASN A 208 -14.38 -7.88 -42.43
N ASP A 209 -13.69 -8.99 -42.18
CA ASP A 209 -14.11 -10.36 -42.56
C ASP A 209 -14.17 -11.36 -41.36
N GLU A 210 -13.93 -10.94 -40.12
CA GLU A 210 -13.88 -11.89 -39.02
C GLU A 210 -15.15 -11.84 -38.15
N ASN A 211 -15.91 -12.93 -38.16
CA ASN A 211 -17.04 -13.17 -37.24
C ASN A 211 -16.46 -13.56 -35.88
N ILE A 212 -16.06 -12.59 -35.05
CA ILE A 212 -15.63 -12.84 -33.69
C ILE A 212 -16.85 -12.85 -32.78
N ASP A 213 -17.00 -13.94 -32.02
CA ASP A 213 -17.91 -14.00 -30.88
C ASP A 213 -17.39 -13.09 -29.76
N TRP A 214 -18.07 -11.98 -29.54
CA TRP A 214 -17.77 -11.01 -28.49
C TRP A 214 -18.40 -11.36 -27.14
N ASN A 215 -18.65 -12.65 -26.87
CA ASN A 215 -19.28 -13.11 -25.62
C ASN A 215 -20.61 -12.39 -25.33
N GLY A 216 -21.42 -12.20 -26.36
CA GLY A 216 -22.74 -11.56 -26.25
C GLY A 216 -22.71 -10.04 -26.12
N VAL A 217 -21.54 -9.38 -26.25
CA VAL A 217 -21.47 -7.90 -26.25
C VAL A 217 -22.09 -7.36 -27.53
N ALA A 218 -23.27 -6.77 -27.38
CA ALA A 218 -24.05 -6.20 -28.51
C ALA A 218 -23.57 -4.79 -28.89
N GLU A 219 -22.96 -4.07 -27.97
CA GLU A 219 -22.50 -2.69 -28.15
C GLU A 219 -21.45 -2.58 -29.25
N SER A 220 -21.40 -1.44 -29.93
CA SER A 220 -20.41 -1.14 -30.96
C SER A 220 -19.00 -0.91 -30.41
N GLU A 221 -18.88 -0.68 -29.11
CA GLU A 221 -17.63 -0.43 -28.39
C GLU A 221 -17.44 -1.45 -27.27
N ILE A 222 -16.17 -1.78 -26.98
CA ILE A 222 -15.78 -2.69 -25.92
C ILE A 222 -15.09 -1.87 -24.84
N GLY A 223 -15.57 -2.02 -23.58
CA GLY A 223 -14.90 -1.48 -22.41
C GLY A 223 -13.68 -2.33 -22.05
N ILE A 224 -12.51 -1.72 -22.00
CA ILE A 224 -11.26 -2.34 -21.57
C ILE A 224 -10.83 -1.76 -20.25
N TYR A 225 -10.72 -2.61 -19.22
CA TYR A 225 -10.06 -2.27 -18.00
C TYR A 225 -8.53 -2.42 -18.17
N LYS A 226 -7.79 -1.35 -17.86
CA LYS A 226 -6.34 -1.34 -17.90
C LYS A 226 -5.78 -1.09 -16.50
N GLU A 227 -4.92 -1.98 -16.01
CA GLU A 227 -4.30 -1.90 -14.68
C GLU A 227 -3.43 -0.64 -14.52
N GLN A 228 -2.82 -0.19 -15.63
CA GLN A 228 -1.94 0.98 -15.65
C GLN A 228 -2.74 2.29 -15.62
N PRO A 229 -2.35 3.22 -14.74
CA PRO A 229 -3.04 4.49 -14.59
C PRO A 229 -2.77 5.47 -15.76
N ILE A 230 -3.61 6.50 -15.81
CA ILE A 230 -3.32 7.78 -16.46
C ILE A 230 -2.98 8.75 -15.33
N PHE A 231 -1.87 9.48 -15.44
CA PHE A 231 -1.46 10.45 -14.41
C PHE A 231 -0.53 11.53 -14.97
N ASP A 232 -0.58 12.70 -14.32
CA ASP A 232 0.42 13.75 -14.44
C ASP A 232 1.22 13.81 -13.13
N GLY A 233 2.49 13.43 -13.17
CA GLY A 233 3.32 13.32 -11.97
C GLY A 233 3.56 14.65 -11.25
N GLN A 234 3.61 15.78 -11.97
CA GLN A 234 3.79 17.11 -11.35
C GLN A 234 2.48 17.58 -10.68
N TYR A 235 1.38 17.42 -11.38
CA TYR A 235 0.07 17.75 -10.87
C TYR A 235 -0.30 16.86 -9.66
N SER A 236 -0.04 15.56 -9.74
CA SER A 236 -0.25 14.63 -8.64
C SER A 236 0.55 15.02 -7.39
N ASN A 237 1.82 15.43 -7.55
CA ASN A 237 2.62 15.94 -6.43
C ASN A 237 2.00 17.19 -5.81
N THR A 238 1.47 18.11 -6.61
CA THR A 238 0.78 19.33 -6.13
C THR A 238 -0.48 18.97 -5.35
N CYS A 239 -1.30 18.06 -5.86
CA CYS A 239 -2.49 17.56 -5.17
C CYS A 239 -2.13 16.90 -3.84
N TYR A 240 -1.08 16.07 -3.82
CA TYR A 240 -0.61 15.42 -2.61
C TYR A 240 -0.22 16.45 -1.53
N VAL A 241 0.66 17.37 -1.86
CA VAL A 241 1.10 18.42 -0.92
C VAL A 241 -0.07 19.22 -0.36
N ASN A 242 -0.97 19.70 -1.22
CA ASN A 242 -2.10 20.52 -0.81
C ASN A 242 -3.03 19.76 0.15
N ARG A 243 -3.41 18.53 -0.22
CA ARG A 243 -4.30 17.72 0.63
C ARG A 243 -3.65 17.35 1.97
N VAL A 244 -2.37 17.05 1.99
CA VAL A 244 -1.62 16.74 3.21
C VAL A 244 -1.55 17.96 4.14
N LYS A 245 -1.24 19.13 3.61
CA LYS A 245 -1.21 20.39 4.40
C LYS A 245 -2.56 20.71 4.99
N ASP A 246 -3.62 20.66 4.18
CA ASP A 246 -4.98 20.97 4.62
C ASP A 246 -5.47 19.95 5.67
N ALA A 247 -5.19 18.65 5.46
CA ALA A 247 -5.53 17.62 6.42
C ALA A 247 -4.76 17.76 7.74
N TYR A 248 -3.49 18.18 7.70
CA TYR A 248 -2.69 18.44 8.88
C TYR A 248 -3.25 19.63 9.68
N GLN A 249 -3.59 20.75 9.02
CA GLN A 249 -4.23 21.88 9.66
C GLN A 249 -5.59 21.51 10.27
N HIS A 250 -6.39 20.71 9.53
CA HIS A 250 -7.66 20.22 10.05
C HIS A 250 -7.45 19.30 11.26
N TYR A 251 -6.41 18.44 11.25
CA TYR A 251 -6.07 17.60 12.39
C TYR A 251 -5.72 18.42 13.63
N LYS A 252 -4.87 19.44 13.51
CA LYS A 252 -4.54 20.37 14.61
C LYS A 252 -5.79 20.97 15.23
N LYS A 253 -6.76 21.39 14.39
CA LYS A 253 -8.01 22.00 14.84
C LYS A 253 -8.90 20.99 15.59
N VAL A 254 -9.19 19.80 15.00
CA VAL A 254 -10.11 18.83 15.62
C VAL A 254 -9.50 18.19 16.87
N SER A 255 -8.18 18.03 16.93
CA SER A 255 -7.45 17.54 18.11
C SER A 255 -7.15 18.65 19.14
N LYS A 256 -7.54 19.91 18.86
CA LYS A 256 -7.31 21.10 19.72
C LYS A 256 -5.82 21.32 20.03
N GLN A 257 -4.96 21.16 19.03
CA GLN A 257 -3.50 21.27 19.14
C GLN A 257 -2.93 22.37 18.20
N GLU A 258 -3.71 23.41 17.85
CA GLU A 258 -3.33 24.45 16.89
C GLU A 258 -2.03 25.18 17.25
N GLY A 259 -1.74 25.34 18.54
CA GLY A 259 -0.52 26.01 19.02
C GLY A 259 0.72 25.12 19.09
N GLN A 260 0.62 23.84 18.71
CA GLN A 260 1.73 22.89 18.82
C GLN A 260 2.31 22.54 17.45
N ILE A 261 3.62 22.29 17.39
CA ILE A 261 4.30 21.69 16.25
C ILE A 261 4.29 20.17 16.48
N LEU A 262 3.30 19.48 15.93
CA LEU A 262 2.99 18.09 16.32
C LEU A 262 4.14 17.13 16.03
N PHE A 263 4.82 17.29 14.90
CA PHE A 263 5.91 16.38 14.49
C PHE A 263 7.14 16.44 15.40
N GLU A 264 7.30 17.47 16.23
CA GLU A 264 8.36 17.50 17.24
C GLU A 264 8.14 16.44 18.31
N ASN A 265 6.87 16.15 18.63
CA ASN A 265 6.46 15.18 19.65
C ASN A 265 6.24 13.76 19.10
N TRP A 266 6.40 13.56 17.78
CA TRP A 266 6.27 12.25 17.17
C TRP A 266 7.61 11.53 17.11
N LEU A 267 7.61 10.25 17.43
CA LEU A 267 8.73 9.34 17.21
C LEU A 267 9.05 9.23 15.73
N SER A 268 8.02 9.08 14.92
CA SER A 268 8.13 8.85 13.49
C SER A 268 6.94 9.43 12.74
N ILE A 269 7.12 9.65 11.46
CA ILE A 269 6.11 10.17 10.52
C ILE A 269 5.92 9.12 9.43
N GLN A 270 4.72 8.52 9.39
CA GLN A 270 4.34 7.57 8.35
C GLN A 270 3.64 8.30 7.22
N MET A 271 4.15 8.18 6.02
CA MET A 271 3.56 8.79 4.83
C MET A 271 3.19 7.73 3.79
N HIS A 272 2.20 8.01 2.96
CA HIS A 272 2.03 7.27 1.72
C HIS A 272 3.25 7.49 0.83
N LEU A 273 3.88 6.42 0.35
CA LEU A 273 5.12 6.46 -0.41
C LEU A 273 4.92 5.85 -1.82
N PRO A 274 4.53 6.65 -2.83
CA PRO A 274 4.55 6.22 -4.24
C PRO A 274 5.94 5.84 -4.74
N TYR A 275 6.97 6.37 -4.13
CA TYR A 275 8.37 5.97 -4.19
C TYR A 275 9.07 6.36 -2.88
N CYS A 276 10.19 5.74 -2.59
CA CYS A 276 10.83 5.78 -1.29
C CYS A 276 10.97 7.21 -0.71
N PHE A 277 11.56 8.16 -1.47
CA PHE A 277 11.79 9.54 -0.98
C PHE A 277 10.62 10.51 -1.21
N GLN A 278 9.45 10.04 -1.59
CA GLN A 278 8.28 10.89 -1.77
C GLN A 278 7.91 11.62 -0.47
N GLY A 279 7.90 10.90 0.66
CA GLY A 279 7.54 11.46 1.96
C GLY A 279 8.39 12.67 2.32
N ARG A 280 9.72 12.51 2.28
CA ARG A 280 10.66 13.60 2.61
C ARG A 280 10.57 14.80 1.66
N ARG A 281 10.15 14.59 0.41
CA ARG A 281 9.96 15.67 -0.56
C ARG A 281 8.69 16.46 -0.32
N MET A 282 7.63 15.79 0.14
CA MET A 282 6.33 16.42 0.40
C MET A 282 6.28 17.05 1.78
N PHE A 283 6.89 16.41 2.79
CA PHE A 283 6.85 16.88 4.17
C PHE A 283 7.58 18.21 4.41
N VAL A 284 8.53 18.58 3.54
CA VAL A 284 9.21 19.87 3.64
C VAL A 284 8.24 21.08 3.64
N GLU A 285 7.08 20.96 2.98
CA GLU A 285 6.08 22.04 3.00
C GLU A 285 5.30 22.10 4.31
N VAL A 286 5.03 20.98 4.97
CA VAL A 286 4.48 20.93 6.32
C VAL A 286 5.51 21.51 7.31
N PHE A 287 6.77 21.12 7.14
CA PHE A 287 7.88 21.66 7.95
C PHE A 287 8.03 23.19 7.78
N ALA A 288 7.99 23.68 6.55
CA ALA A 288 8.06 25.11 6.24
C ALA A 288 6.89 25.91 6.85
N MET A 289 5.69 25.32 6.85
CA MET A 289 4.50 25.94 7.44
C MET A 289 4.63 26.11 8.96
N GLU A 290 5.22 25.14 9.64
CA GLU A 290 5.42 25.13 11.09
C GLU A 290 6.71 25.85 11.52
N LYS A 291 7.66 26.04 10.61
CA LYS A 291 8.97 26.70 10.85
C LYS A 291 9.18 27.87 9.88
N PRO A 292 8.28 28.89 9.87
CA PRO A 292 8.35 29.99 8.90
C PRO A 292 9.66 30.79 8.99
N ASP A 293 10.26 30.89 10.18
CA ASP A 293 11.53 31.59 10.36
C ASP A 293 12.69 30.90 9.66
N LEU A 294 12.73 29.55 9.70
CA LEU A 294 13.72 28.77 8.96
C LEU A 294 13.55 28.90 7.45
N LEU A 295 12.29 28.94 6.98
CA LEU A 295 11.99 29.19 5.57
C LEU A 295 12.42 30.60 5.13
N ALA A 296 12.17 31.62 5.97
CA ALA A 296 12.54 33.01 5.68
C ALA A 296 14.07 33.21 5.54
N GLN A 297 14.86 32.43 6.24
CA GLN A 297 16.32 32.44 6.18
C GLN A 297 16.88 31.82 4.89
N GLN A 298 16.06 31.05 4.13
CA GLN A 298 16.52 30.38 2.93
C GLN A 298 16.70 31.36 1.76
N ILE A 299 17.77 31.15 0.99
CA ILE A 299 18.07 31.93 -0.21
C ILE A 299 17.21 31.43 -1.36
N GLY A 300 16.58 32.35 -2.08
CA GLY A 300 15.77 32.09 -3.27
C GLY A 300 14.80 33.24 -3.55
N GLU A 301 14.56 33.52 -4.81
CA GLU A 301 13.57 34.53 -5.24
C GLU A 301 12.15 33.95 -5.23
N LYS A 302 12.02 32.66 -5.55
CA LYS A 302 10.75 31.95 -5.62
C LYS A 302 10.57 31.03 -4.40
N MET A 303 9.32 30.81 -4.00
CA MET A 303 8.96 29.88 -2.92
C MET A 303 9.54 28.46 -3.16
N SER A 304 9.47 27.97 -4.39
CA SER A 304 10.02 26.67 -4.76
C SER A 304 11.55 26.55 -4.57
N GLU A 305 12.27 27.65 -4.73
CA GLU A 305 13.72 27.71 -4.49
C GLU A 305 14.03 27.68 -2.99
N LYS A 306 13.28 28.46 -2.20
CA LYS A 306 13.38 28.45 -0.74
C LYS A 306 13.07 27.11 -0.14
N LEU A 307 12.02 26.41 -0.63
CA LEU A 307 11.68 25.06 -0.18
C LEU A 307 12.77 24.04 -0.55
N LYS A 308 13.36 24.15 -1.74
CA LYS A 308 14.51 23.30 -2.14
C LYS A 308 15.75 23.55 -1.27
N ALA A 309 15.98 24.81 -0.86
CA ALA A 309 17.07 25.14 0.05
C ALA A 309 16.78 24.61 1.46
N LEU A 310 15.55 24.81 1.97
CA LEU A 310 15.11 24.31 3.27
C LEU A 310 15.20 22.76 3.34
N ALA A 311 14.85 22.06 2.27
CA ALA A 311 15.00 20.58 2.19
C ALA A 311 16.44 20.09 2.34
N LYS A 312 17.43 20.99 2.17
CA LYS A 312 18.85 20.72 2.34
C LYS A 312 19.42 21.25 3.65
N SER A 313 18.63 21.97 4.44
CA SER A 313 19.07 22.52 5.73
C SER A 313 19.42 21.40 6.71
N PRO A 314 20.33 21.64 7.65
CA PRO A 314 20.67 20.67 8.70
C PRO A 314 19.46 20.23 9.52
N GLU A 315 18.58 21.18 9.86
CA GLU A 315 17.39 20.94 10.70
C GLU A 315 16.38 20.01 10.00
N TYR A 316 16.13 20.22 8.70
CA TYR A 316 15.24 19.36 7.95
C TYR A 316 15.85 17.96 7.69
N ARG A 317 17.16 17.88 7.40
CA ARG A 317 17.86 16.61 7.24
C ARG A 317 17.83 15.80 8.53
N GLN A 318 18.07 16.42 9.68
CA GLN A 318 17.95 15.75 10.97
C GLN A 318 16.56 15.18 11.17
N LEU A 319 15.48 15.96 10.89
CA LEU A 319 14.13 15.46 10.97
C LEU A 319 13.89 14.27 10.05
N VAL A 320 14.40 14.32 8.81
CA VAL A 320 14.30 13.20 7.86
C VAL A 320 14.97 11.95 8.41
N ASP A 321 16.22 12.07 8.87
CA ASP A 321 17.00 10.93 9.35
C ASP A 321 16.38 10.28 10.58
N GLU A 322 15.84 11.09 11.49
CA GLU A 322 15.24 10.59 12.73
C GLU A 322 13.82 10.06 12.54
N LYS A 323 12.97 10.71 11.72
CA LYS A 323 11.52 10.50 11.75
C LYS A 323 10.92 9.93 10.45
N LEU A 324 11.58 10.06 9.31
CA LEU A 324 11.10 9.57 8.01
C LEU A 324 11.91 8.37 7.51
N ALA A 325 13.23 8.44 7.60
CA ALA A 325 14.11 7.41 7.04
C ALA A 325 13.82 5.98 7.53
N PRO A 326 13.44 5.71 8.80
CA PRO A 326 13.07 4.36 9.21
C PRO A 326 11.90 3.76 8.42
N SER A 327 10.93 4.57 7.97
CA SER A 327 9.80 4.11 7.16
C SER A 327 10.18 3.82 5.69
N GLU A 328 11.26 4.40 5.22
CA GLU A 328 11.72 4.33 3.83
C GLU A 328 12.53 3.06 3.51
N ILE A 329 13.10 2.38 4.52
CA ILE A 329 13.98 1.22 4.32
C ILE A 329 13.28 0.11 3.54
N ALA A 330 12.08 -0.32 3.97
CA ALA A 330 11.34 -1.35 3.25
C ALA A 330 10.79 -0.83 1.92
N SER A 331 10.35 0.44 1.86
CA SER A 331 9.83 1.04 0.62
C SER A 331 10.87 1.06 -0.51
N GLY A 332 12.14 1.32 -0.20
CA GLY A 332 13.23 1.27 -1.18
C GLY A 332 13.45 -0.12 -1.78
N LYS A 333 13.05 -1.17 -1.07
CA LYS A 333 13.23 -2.59 -1.45
C LYS A 333 11.96 -3.25 -2.01
N VAL A 334 10.78 -2.73 -1.70
CA VAL A 334 9.50 -3.29 -2.15
C VAL A 334 8.94 -2.50 -3.34
N GLY A 335 9.12 -1.19 -3.35
CA GLY A 335 8.45 -0.28 -4.28
C GLY A 335 7.07 0.15 -3.79
N ASN A 336 6.26 0.72 -4.69
CA ASN A 336 4.90 1.16 -4.39
C ASN A 336 3.94 -0.03 -4.30
N ILE A 337 3.28 -0.18 -3.18
CA ILE A 337 2.17 -1.12 -3.00
C ILE A 337 0.87 -0.37 -2.71
N TYR A 338 0.70 0.81 -3.31
CA TYR A 338 -0.47 1.69 -3.22
C TYR A 338 -1.02 1.81 -1.79
N THR A 339 -2.19 1.19 -1.50
CA THR A 339 -2.84 1.26 -0.19
C THR A 339 -2.00 0.66 0.94
N GLY A 340 -1.12 -0.27 0.63
CA GLY A 340 -0.22 -0.93 1.59
C GLY A 340 1.03 -0.10 1.93
N SER A 341 1.40 0.90 1.14
CA SER A 341 2.68 1.61 1.29
C SER A 341 2.86 2.25 2.67
N ILE A 342 1.82 2.86 3.23
CA ILE A 342 1.89 3.50 4.56
C ILE A 342 2.04 2.46 5.69
N PHE A 343 1.44 1.28 5.54
CA PHE A 343 1.55 0.20 6.52
C PHE A 343 2.86 -0.57 6.38
N MET A 344 3.41 -0.69 5.18
CA MET A 344 4.76 -1.21 4.97
C MET A 344 5.81 -0.25 5.58
N GLY A 345 5.60 1.07 5.46
CA GLY A 345 6.40 2.08 6.15
C GLY A 345 6.32 1.93 7.68
N LEU A 346 5.13 1.69 8.22
CA LEU A 346 4.95 1.40 9.64
C LEU A 346 5.70 0.14 10.07
N LEU A 347 5.56 -0.96 9.33
CA LEU A 347 6.31 -2.20 9.56
C LEU A 347 7.81 -1.96 9.55
N SER A 348 8.31 -1.21 8.55
CA SER A 348 9.71 -0.83 8.44
C SER A 348 10.21 -0.06 9.67
N THR A 349 9.44 0.94 10.12
CA THR A 349 9.77 1.74 11.31
C THR A 349 9.81 0.88 12.58
N LEU A 350 8.79 0.06 12.80
CA LEU A 350 8.73 -0.79 13.98
C LEU A 350 9.85 -1.83 13.97
N SER A 351 10.13 -2.46 12.82
CA SER A 351 11.25 -3.41 12.66
C SER A 351 12.61 -2.76 12.93
N TYR A 352 12.81 -1.53 12.42
CA TYR A 352 14.03 -0.75 12.67
C TYR A 352 14.25 -0.49 14.16
N HIS A 353 13.21 -0.11 14.90
CA HIS A 353 13.30 0.12 16.33
C HIS A 353 13.45 -1.18 17.14
N ALA A 354 12.86 -2.29 16.67
CA ALA A 354 13.02 -3.60 17.28
C ALA A 354 14.47 -4.10 17.18
N GLU A 355 15.09 -4.01 15.99
CA GLU A 355 16.50 -4.36 15.80
C GLU A 355 17.46 -3.50 16.64
N LYS A 356 17.13 -2.21 16.79
CA LYS A 356 17.91 -1.29 17.65
C LYS A 356 17.57 -1.41 19.13
N LYS A 357 16.61 -2.23 19.52
CA LYS A 357 16.13 -2.37 20.91
C LYS A 357 15.76 -1.01 21.54
N SER A 358 15.10 -0.16 20.74
CA SER A 358 14.73 1.20 21.16
C SER A 358 13.57 1.19 22.15
N GLU A 359 13.65 2.03 23.18
CA GLU A 359 12.55 2.25 24.12
C GLU A 359 11.56 3.27 23.54
N ILE A 360 10.50 2.77 22.89
CA ILE A 360 9.51 3.61 22.21
C ILE A 360 8.09 3.50 22.79
N ILE A 361 7.90 2.75 23.87
CA ILE A 361 6.59 2.60 24.50
C ILE A 361 6.02 3.97 24.88
N GLY A 362 4.75 4.21 24.58
CA GLY A 362 4.06 5.47 24.88
C GLY A 362 4.39 6.61 23.93
N GLN A 363 5.36 6.45 23.02
CA GLN A 363 5.65 7.47 22.02
C GLN A 363 4.60 7.48 20.90
N LYS A 364 4.39 8.64 20.31
CA LYS A 364 3.40 8.84 19.25
C LYS A 364 4.01 8.67 17.88
N ILE A 365 3.23 8.14 16.96
CA ILE A 365 3.52 8.05 15.52
C ILE A 365 2.46 8.88 14.80
N GLY A 366 2.89 9.82 13.94
CA GLY A 366 2.02 10.60 13.07
C GLY A 366 1.85 9.93 11.71
N PHE A 367 0.63 9.94 11.18
CA PHE A 367 0.30 9.33 9.89
C PHE A 367 -0.23 10.38 8.92
N PHE A 368 0.27 10.36 7.69
CA PHE A 368 -0.15 11.18 6.56
C PHE A 368 -0.53 10.27 5.40
N ALA A 369 -1.78 9.85 5.38
CA ALA A 369 -2.31 9.04 4.30
C ALA A 369 -2.76 9.92 3.14
N TYR A 370 -2.57 9.47 1.92
CA TYR A 370 -3.01 10.12 0.70
C TYR A 370 -3.53 9.10 -0.31
N GLY A 371 -4.56 9.47 -1.04
CA GLY A 371 -5.07 8.78 -2.21
C GLY A 371 -5.43 9.80 -3.27
N SER A 372 -4.98 9.53 -4.50
CA SER A 372 -5.30 10.34 -5.68
C SER A 372 -6.79 10.40 -5.93
N GLY A 373 -7.27 11.49 -6.60
CA GLY A 373 -8.68 11.71 -6.86
C GLY A 373 -9.38 12.87 -6.14
N SER A 374 -8.94 13.46 -5.00
CA SER A 374 -7.86 13.22 -4.08
C SER A 374 -8.33 13.37 -2.63
N LYS A 375 -7.75 12.64 -1.74
CA LYS A 375 -8.06 12.69 -0.31
C LYS A 375 -6.80 12.46 0.54
N SER A 376 -6.70 13.20 1.65
CA SER A 376 -5.69 12.95 2.68
C SER A 376 -6.33 12.82 4.06
N LYS A 377 -5.73 11.97 4.91
CA LYS A 377 -6.03 11.86 6.33
C LYS A 377 -4.76 11.98 7.15
N VAL A 378 -4.82 12.80 8.21
CA VAL A 378 -3.77 12.92 9.23
C VAL A 378 -4.33 12.47 10.57
N PHE A 379 -3.60 11.61 11.26
CA PHE A 379 -3.98 11.06 12.57
C PHE A 379 -2.75 10.60 13.35
N GLU A 380 -2.93 10.29 14.62
CA GLU A 380 -1.89 9.78 15.52
C GLU A 380 -2.22 8.39 16.06
N ALA A 381 -1.19 7.63 16.36
CA ALA A 381 -1.27 6.44 17.19
C ALA A 381 -0.16 6.45 18.25
N THR A 382 -0.40 5.78 19.38
CA THR A 382 0.58 5.66 20.47
C THR A 382 1.08 4.22 20.54
N VAL A 383 2.39 4.03 20.63
CA VAL A 383 3.02 2.71 20.73
C VAL A 383 2.61 2.05 22.04
N ALA A 384 2.08 0.83 21.95
CA ALA A 384 1.61 0.05 23.10
C ALA A 384 2.75 -0.77 23.75
N ALA A 385 2.49 -1.34 24.93
CA ALA A 385 3.53 -1.92 25.78
C ALA A 385 4.20 -3.18 25.19
N ASP A 386 3.46 -4.00 24.45
CA ASP A 386 3.94 -5.30 23.97
C ASP A 386 4.34 -5.30 22.47
N TRP A 387 4.50 -4.11 21.86
CA TRP A 387 4.75 -3.94 20.43
C TRP A 387 5.93 -4.78 19.92
N HIS A 388 7.04 -4.81 20.65
CA HIS A 388 8.27 -5.49 20.25
C HIS A 388 8.08 -7.01 20.14
N LYS A 389 7.30 -7.63 21.05
CA LYS A 389 7.01 -9.08 21.01
C LYS A 389 6.28 -9.50 19.75
N VAL A 390 5.45 -8.60 19.21
CA VAL A 390 4.72 -8.82 17.96
C VAL A 390 5.64 -8.64 16.76
N ILE A 391 6.51 -7.63 16.78
CA ILE A 391 7.33 -7.23 15.65
C ILE A 391 8.56 -8.13 15.46
N GLU A 392 9.24 -8.54 16.54
CA GLU A 392 10.44 -9.40 16.45
C GLU A 392 10.21 -10.67 15.61
N GLY A 393 9.04 -11.30 15.75
CA GLY A 393 8.72 -12.52 15.00
C GLY A 393 8.38 -12.33 13.51
N LEU A 394 8.39 -11.08 12.99
CA LEU A 394 8.10 -10.80 11.58
C LEU A 394 9.34 -10.88 10.69
N GLU A 395 10.52 -10.62 11.24
CA GLU A 395 11.82 -10.66 10.52
C GLU A 395 11.78 -9.95 9.15
N LEU A 396 11.11 -8.78 9.06
CA LEU A 396 10.84 -8.08 7.79
C LEU A 396 12.10 -7.92 6.93
N PHE A 397 13.18 -7.37 7.51
CA PHE A 397 14.37 -7.07 6.73
C PHE A 397 15.10 -8.34 6.29
N LYS A 398 15.11 -9.39 7.12
CA LYS A 398 15.64 -10.71 6.74
C LYS A 398 14.84 -11.33 5.59
N HIS A 399 13.50 -11.23 5.64
CA HIS A 399 12.64 -11.70 4.54
C HIS A 399 12.96 -10.96 3.24
N LEU A 400 13.12 -9.62 3.29
CA LEU A 400 13.49 -8.83 2.13
C LEU A 400 14.84 -9.26 1.52
N GLU A 401 15.82 -9.64 2.33
CA GLU A 401 17.13 -10.10 1.83
C GLU A 401 17.08 -11.52 1.21
N GLN A 402 16.06 -12.30 1.49
CA GLN A 402 15.87 -13.66 0.94
C GLN A 402 15.13 -13.70 -0.40
N THR A 403 14.72 -12.57 -0.94
CA THR A 403 14.07 -12.46 -2.25
C THR A 403 15.06 -12.64 -3.41
N HIS A 404 14.57 -13.00 -4.60
CA HIS A 404 15.36 -13.40 -5.76
C HIS A 404 15.35 -12.33 -6.86
N ALA A 405 16.53 -11.98 -7.36
CA ALA A 405 16.66 -11.02 -8.45
C ALA A 405 16.23 -11.61 -9.79
N LEU A 406 15.41 -10.88 -10.53
CA LEU A 406 15.07 -11.16 -11.92
C LEU A 406 16.13 -10.58 -12.86
N ASP A 407 16.39 -11.27 -13.97
CA ASP A 407 16.97 -10.64 -15.14
C ASP A 407 15.91 -9.78 -15.87
N PHE A 408 16.36 -8.87 -16.69
CA PHE A 408 15.49 -7.91 -17.36
C PHE A 408 14.51 -8.56 -18.37
N GLU A 409 14.93 -9.59 -19.07
CA GLU A 409 14.10 -10.30 -20.06
C GLU A 409 12.95 -11.04 -19.36
N THR A 410 13.24 -11.75 -18.28
CA THR A 410 12.23 -12.44 -17.45
C THR A 410 11.24 -11.44 -16.86
N TYR A 411 11.71 -10.28 -16.35
CA TYR A 411 10.85 -9.21 -15.88
C TYR A 411 9.88 -8.72 -16.96
N GLU A 412 10.39 -8.42 -18.18
CA GLU A 412 9.50 -7.95 -19.26
C GLU A 412 8.47 -8.99 -19.67
N LYS A 413 8.85 -10.29 -19.73
CA LYS A 413 7.91 -11.39 -20.01
C LYS A 413 6.82 -11.53 -18.94
N LEU A 414 7.18 -11.42 -17.66
CA LEU A 414 6.20 -11.38 -16.56
C LEU A 414 5.28 -10.17 -16.69
N HIS A 415 5.85 -8.98 -16.95
CA HIS A 415 5.08 -7.75 -17.09
C HIS A 415 4.07 -7.82 -18.24
N LYS A 416 4.46 -8.41 -19.37
CA LYS A 416 3.62 -8.62 -20.56
C LYS A 416 2.66 -9.82 -20.40
N LYS A 417 2.72 -10.57 -19.30
CA LYS A 417 1.95 -11.80 -19.06
C LYS A 417 2.22 -12.90 -20.13
N GLU A 418 3.43 -12.93 -20.65
CA GLU A 418 3.87 -13.91 -21.64
C GLU A 418 4.28 -15.24 -21.02
N LEU A 419 4.81 -15.22 -19.77
CA LEU A 419 5.12 -16.44 -19.04
C LEU A 419 3.84 -17.14 -18.59
N LYS A 420 3.85 -18.48 -18.71
CA LYS A 420 2.72 -19.36 -18.33
C LYS A 420 3.04 -20.22 -17.10
N VAL A 421 4.31 -20.30 -16.75
CA VAL A 421 4.81 -21.07 -15.61
C VAL A 421 5.54 -20.12 -14.69
N SER A 422 5.34 -20.28 -13.39
CA SER A 422 5.99 -19.46 -12.37
C SER A 422 7.51 -19.65 -12.39
N VAL A 423 8.23 -18.58 -12.13
CA VAL A 423 9.70 -18.57 -11.98
C VAL A 423 10.08 -19.33 -10.71
N ILE A 424 9.32 -19.10 -9.62
CA ILE A 424 9.42 -19.85 -8.38
C ILE A 424 8.11 -20.60 -8.18
N GLN A 425 8.17 -21.92 -7.94
CA GLN A 425 6.97 -22.69 -7.69
C GLN A 425 6.37 -22.30 -6.33
N PRO A 426 5.03 -22.13 -6.23
CA PRO A 426 4.39 -21.84 -4.95
C PRO A 426 4.62 -22.98 -3.96
N ASP A 427 4.93 -22.65 -2.72
CA ASP A 427 5.14 -23.60 -1.62
C ASP A 427 4.64 -23.00 -0.30
N HIS A 428 3.79 -23.73 0.42
CA HIS A 428 3.14 -23.29 1.66
C HIS A 428 2.41 -21.94 1.53
N GLU A 429 1.76 -21.71 0.37
CA GLU A 429 1.04 -20.45 0.09
C GLU A 429 -0.21 -20.68 -0.77
N PHE A 430 -1.13 -19.73 -0.75
CA PHE A 430 -2.19 -19.64 -1.75
C PHE A 430 -1.60 -19.15 -3.07
N ALA A 431 -2.13 -19.66 -4.17
CA ALA A 431 -1.72 -19.29 -5.51
C ALA A 431 -2.92 -19.27 -6.47
N LYS A 432 -2.85 -18.44 -7.49
CA LYS A 432 -3.81 -18.42 -8.59
C LYS A 432 -3.62 -19.69 -9.43
N ASP A 433 -4.68 -20.46 -9.59
CA ASP A 433 -4.70 -21.69 -10.36
C ASP A 433 -5.06 -21.40 -11.83
N TYR A 434 -6.32 -21.01 -12.09
CA TYR A 434 -6.77 -20.68 -13.45
C TYR A 434 -7.89 -19.66 -13.47
N ILE A 435 -8.16 -19.15 -14.67
CA ILE A 435 -9.33 -18.32 -14.96
C ILE A 435 -10.22 -19.10 -15.90
N GLU A 436 -11.50 -19.25 -15.58
CA GLU A 436 -12.47 -19.99 -16.39
C GLU A 436 -12.67 -19.32 -17.77
N LYS A 437 -12.56 -20.10 -18.82
CA LYS A 437 -12.64 -19.62 -20.22
C LYS A 437 -13.65 -20.37 -21.08
N VAL A 438 -14.24 -21.45 -20.55
CA VAL A 438 -15.06 -22.37 -21.33
C VAL A 438 -16.53 -22.36 -20.87
N ASN A 439 -16.75 -22.42 -19.56
CA ASN A 439 -18.11 -22.42 -19.01
C ASN A 439 -18.74 -21.03 -19.10
N PRO A 440 -19.78 -20.82 -19.93
CA PRO A 440 -20.36 -19.49 -20.16
C PRO A 440 -20.98 -18.86 -18.90
N VAL A 441 -21.41 -19.68 -17.92
CA VAL A 441 -21.99 -19.19 -16.65
C VAL A 441 -20.93 -18.74 -15.65
N LEU A 442 -19.69 -19.22 -15.84
CA LEU A 442 -18.54 -18.95 -14.96
C LEU A 442 -17.41 -18.24 -15.70
N LEU A 443 -17.64 -17.77 -16.90
CA LEU A 443 -16.63 -17.14 -17.74
C LEU A 443 -15.94 -15.97 -17.00
N GLY A 444 -14.61 -16.03 -16.89
CA GLY A 444 -13.81 -15.05 -16.16
C GLY A 444 -13.67 -15.31 -14.65
N ALA A 445 -14.39 -16.29 -14.09
CA ALA A 445 -14.21 -16.68 -12.69
C ALA A 445 -12.76 -17.09 -12.41
N ARG A 446 -12.21 -16.58 -11.31
CA ARG A 446 -10.83 -16.87 -10.89
C ARG A 446 -10.82 -17.95 -9.83
N TYR A 447 -9.95 -18.93 -10.01
CA TYR A 447 -9.75 -20.04 -9.09
C TYR A 447 -8.36 -19.98 -8.49
N TYR A 448 -8.29 -20.27 -7.20
CA TYR A 448 -7.08 -20.25 -6.40
C TYR A 448 -7.02 -21.52 -5.57
N THR A 449 -5.82 -21.96 -5.24
CA THR A 449 -5.60 -23.16 -4.41
C THR A 449 -4.47 -22.90 -3.40
N TYR A 450 -4.39 -23.72 -2.37
CA TYR A 450 -3.27 -23.73 -1.42
C TYR A 450 -2.26 -24.80 -1.85
N PHE A 451 -1.01 -24.40 -1.96
CA PHE A 451 0.12 -25.29 -2.20
C PHE A 451 0.85 -25.54 -0.88
N GLY A 452 1.00 -26.83 -0.52
CA GLY A 452 1.60 -27.28 0.73
C GLY A 452 0.75 -28.36 1.39
N GLU A 453 1.36 -29.16 2.30
CA GLU A 453 0.68 -30.21 3.06
C GLU A 453 -0.25 -29.67 4.15
#